data_40a5887db2eee3c24e4bbeea7460cfb0
#
_entry.id   40a5887db2eee3c24e4bbeea7460cfb0
#
_cell.length_a   1.000
_cell.length_b   1.000
_cell.length_c   1.000
_cell.angle_alpha   90.00
_cell.angle_beta   90.00
_cell.angle_gamma   90.00
#
_symmetry.space_group_name_H-M   'P 1'
#
loop_
_entity.id
_entity.type
_entity.pdbx_description
1 polymer ?
#
loop_
_entity_poly.entity_id
_entity_poly.type
_entity_poly.pdbx_seq_one_letter_code
_entity_poly.pdbx_strand_id
1 'polypeptide(L)'
;MNWFCLSFVHVLLLITCLLQVPSFVSAAEVLQVREADLLLIGDQNRTYSVRLACAEIQPGKEKAAIDLLRKTLPRRQRVNLMPIGSEEGLLLARVRALDSDSDLTTLLVEQQLATISSTCINKTKPT
;
A
#
# COMPACT_ATOMS: atom_id res chain seq x y z
N MET A 1 4.30 32.51 -47.78
CA MET A 1 3.24 31.54 -47.39
C MET A 1 3.74 30.44 -46.45
N ASN A 2 5.00 30.08 -46.50
CA ASN A 2 5.52 29.03 -45.59
C ASN A 2 5.75 29.50 -44.13
N TRP A 3 5.74 30.80 -43.89
CA TRP A 3 6.00 31.34 -42.56
C TRP A 3 4.82 31.11 -41.59
N PHE A 4 3.60 31.13 -42.11
CA PHE A 4 2.41 30.87 -41.29
C PHE A 4 2.30 29.41 -40.86
N CYS A 5 2.71 28.44 -41.68
CA CYS A 5 2.72 27.01 -41.32
C CYS A 5 3.73 26.68 -40.22
N LEU A 6 4.92 27.30 -40.26
CA LEU A 6 5.97 27.13 -39.25
C LEU A 6 5.54 27.69 -37.88
N SER A 7 4.82 28.81 -37.87
CA SER A 7 4.32 29.42 -36.66
C SER A 7 3.21 28.56 -36.00
N PHE A 8 2.34 27.98 -36.83
CA PHE A 8 1.28 27.09 -36.37
C PHE A 8 1.81 25.77 -35.76
N VAL A 9 2.86 25.22 -36.38
CA VAL A 9 3.52 24.00 -35.89
C VAL A 9 4.20 24.25 -34.53
N HIS A 10 4.83 25.42 -34.37
CA HIS A 10 5.46 25.77 -33.09
C HIS A 10 4.46 25.98 -31.96
N VAL A 11 3.31 26.59 -32.25
CA VAL A 11 2.23 26.79 -31.28
C VAL A 11 1.60 25.45 -30.91
N LEU A 12 1.41 24.56 -31.88
CA LEU A 12 0.88 23.22 -31.62
C LEU A 12 1.83 22.37 -30.77
N LEU A 13 3.16 22.49 -31.01
CA LEU A 13 4.18 21.78 -30.24
C LEU A 13 4.26 22.29 -28.80
N LEU A 14 4.08 23.60 -28.58
CA LEU A 14 4.04 24.22 -27.26
C LEU A 14 2.80 23.80 -26.46
N ILE A 15 1.66 23.64 -27.11
CA ILE A 15 0.42 23.20 -26.47
C ILE A 15 0.49 21.73 -26.04
N THR A 16 1.16 20.88 -26.82
CA THR A 16 1.34 19.46 -26.45
C THR A 16 2.28 19.28 -25.26
N CYS A 17 3.26 20.15 -25.06
CA CYS A 17 4.13 20.10 -23.88
C CYS A 17 3.43 20.50 -22.57
N LEU A 18 2.39 21.33 -22.64
CA LEU A 18 1.65 21.80 -21.45
C LEU A 18 0.66 20.76 -20.91
N LEU A 19 0.35 19.71 -21.68
CA LEU A 19 -0.60 18.67 -21.29
C LEU A 19 0.06 17.49 -20.57
N GLN A 20 1.37 17.48 -20.41
CA GLN A 20 2.07 16.46 -19.62
C GLN A 20 2.06 16.86 -18.14
N VAL A 21 0.94 16.62 -17.49
CA VAL A 21 0.88 16.70 -16.04
C VAL A 21 1.58 15.46 -15.49
N PRO A 22 2.73 15.60 -14.80
CA PRO A 22 3.33 14.44 -14.16
C PRO A 22 2.34 13.90 -13.13
N SER A 23 1.86 12.69 -13.35
CA SER A 23 1.07 11.98 -12.37
C SER A 23 1.98 11.61 -11.21
N PHE A 24 2.01 12.43 -10.18
CA PHE A 24 2.65 12.06 -8.92
C PHE A 24 1.78 10.97 -8.27
N VAL A 25 2.09 9.73 -8.56
CA VAL A 25 1.56 8.62 -7.77
C VAL A 25 2.33 8.64 -6.46
N SER A 26 1.73 9.25 -5.44
CA SER A 26 2.26 9.24 -4.09
C SER A 26 1.97 7.86 -3.51
N ALA A 27 2.98 7.01 -3.38
CA ALA A 27 2.86 5.76 -2.67
C ALA A 27 2.83 6.02 -1.16
N ALA A 28 2.00 5.26 -0.45
CA ALA A 28 1.98 5.28 1.01
C ALA A 28 3.31 4.74 1.56
N GLU A 29 3.74 5.28 2.69
CA GLU A 29 4.99 4.90 3.37
C GLU A 29 4.71 4.37 4.77
N VAL A 30 5.43 3.34 5.18
CA VAL A 30 5.37 2.85 6.56
C VAL A 30 6.19 3.77 7.45
N LEU A 31 5.55 4.38 8.44
CA LEU A 31 6.22 5.20 9.44
C LEU A 31 6.63 4.38 10.66
N GLN A 32 5.79 3.43 11.08
CA GLN A 32 6.04 2.62 12.26
C GLN A 32 5.20 1.35 12.23
N VAL A 33 5.78 0.26 12.69
CA VAL A 33 5.04 -0.96 13.04
C VAL A 33 4.67 -0.84 14.52
N ARG A 34 3.39 -0.70 14.83
CA ARG A 34 2.90 -0.51 16.19
C ARG A 34 2.58 -1.81 16.90
N GLU A 35 1.91 -2.71 16.18
CA GLU A 35 1.53 -4.03 16.69
C GLU A 35 1.77 -5.07 15.61
N ALA A 36 1.56 -6.33 15.93
CA ALA A 36 1.76 -7.45 15.00
C ALA A 36 0.91 -7.36 13.73
N ASP A 37 -0.18 -6.62 13.78
CA ASP A 37 -1.11 -6.41 12.66
C ASP A 37 -1.46 -4.93 12.44
N LEU A 38 -0.77 -4.00 13.11
CA LEU A 38 -1.11 -2.58 13.09
C LEU A 38 0.09 -1.74 12.65
N LEU A 39 -0.10 -1.00 11.56
CA LEU A 39 0.90 -0.13 10.97
C LEU A 39 0.47 1.33 11.06
N LEU A 40 1.44 2.21 11.29
CA LEU A 40 1.26 3.64 11.08
C LEU A 40 1.75 4.00 9.68
N ILE A 41 0.87 4.53 8.87
CA ILE A 41 1.10 4.83 7.46
C ILE A 41 1.06 6.34 7.24
N GLY A 42 2.01 6.85 6.47
CA GLY A 42 2.01 8.21 5.96
C GLY A 42 1.68 8.22 4.47
N ASP A 43 0.75 9.07 4.08
CA ASP A 43 0.36 9.27 2.70
C ASP A 43 0.16 10.77 2.46
N GLN A 44 1.08 11.36 1.69
CA GLN A 44 1.16 12.81 1.52
C GLN A 44 1.28 13.50 2.89
N ASN A 45 0.34 14.38 3.24
CA ASN A 45 0.32 15.10 4.51
C ASN A 45 -0.55 14.43 5.58
N ARG A 46 -0.99 13.19 5.33
CA ARG A 46 -1.87 12.46 6.23
C ARG A 46 -1.13 11.31 6.89
N THR A 47 -1.48 11.05 8.14
CA THR A 47 -1.00 9.90 8.90
C THR A 47 -2.21 9.16 9.42
N TYR A 48 -2.27 7.87 9.22
CA TYR A 48 -3.38 7.04 9.68
C TYR A 48 -2.90 5.63 10.04
N SER A 49 -3.69 4.97 10.86
CA SER A 49 -3.41 3.60 11.28
C SER A 49 -4.11 2.61 10.36
N VAL A 50 -3.38 1.58 9.94
CA VAL A 50 -3.88 0.52 9.07
C VAL A 50 -3.73 -0.80 9.77
N ARG A 51 -4.83 -1.55 9.88
CA ARG A 51 -4.81 -2.93 10.35
C ARG A 51 -4.68 -3.87 9.15
N LEU A 52 -3.81 -4.86 9.28
CA LEU A 52 -3.64 -5.87 8.23
C LEU A 52 -4.91 -6.69 8.06
N ALA A 53 -5.47 -6.65 6.86
CA ALA A 53 -6.66 -7.41 6.54
C ALA A 53 -6.37 -8.91 6.52
N CYS A 54 -7.31 -9.68 7.00
CA CYS A 54 -7.27 -11.15 6.95
C CYS A 54 -6.21 -11.81 7.81
N ALA A 55 -5.44 -11.03 8.57
CA ALA A 55 -4.40 -11.57 9.45
C ALA A 55 -4.95 -11.78 10.85
N GLU A 56 -4.83 -12.98 11.35
CA GLU A 56 -5.12 -13.34 12.73
C GLU A 56 -3.83 -13.85 13.36
N ILE A 57 -3.22 -13.03 14.22
CA ILE A 57 -1.94 -13.36 14.82
C ILE A 57 -2.10 -14.50 15.82
N GLN A 58 -1.23 -15.49 15.74
CA GLN A 58 -1.27 -16.62 16.65
C GLN A 58 -0.87 -16.19 18.07
N PRO A 59 -1.55 -16.71 19.10
CA PRO A 59 -1.20 -16.41 20.49
C PRO A 59 0.27 -16.72 20.77
N GLY A 60 0.96 -15.79 21.43
CA GLY A 60 2.38 -15.93 21.77
C GLY A 60 3.34 -15.62 20.63
N LYS A 61 2.85 -15.26 19.44
CA LYS A 61 3.67 -14.95 18.26
C LYS A 61 3.75 -13.46 17.94
N GLU A 62 3.14 -12.60 18.76
CA GLU A 62 3.08 -11.17 18.50
C GLU A 62 4.45 -10.53 18.35
N LYS A 63 5.39 -10.85 19.23
CA LYS A 63 6.75 -10.30 19.18
C LYS A 63 7.49 -10.73 17.91
N ALA A 64 7.40 -12.00 17.56
CA ALA A 64 8.03 -12.53 16.36
C ALA A 64 7.43 -11.89 15.10
N ALA A 65 6.11 -11.66 15.07
CA ALA A 65 5.44 -10.99 13.98
C ALA A 65 5.89 -9.52 13.86
N ILE A 66 5.97 -8.80 14.96
CA ILE A 66 6.48 -7.42 14.97
C ILE A 66 7.90 -7.35 14.46
N ASP A 67 8.78 -8.23 14.92
CA ASP A 67 10.17 -8.27 14.49
C ASP A 67 10.29 -8.55 12.99
N LEU A 68 9.50 -9.48 12.47
CA LEU A 68 9.46 -9.77 11.03
C LEU A 68 8.96 -8.57 10.23
N LEU A 69 7.90 -7.91 10.67
CA LEU A 69 7.35 -6.74 10.00
C LEU A 69 8.35 -5.58 10.01
N ARG A 70 9.03 -5.34 11.12
CA ARG A 70 10.04 -4.29 11.21
C ARG A 70 11.24 -4.55 10.31
N LYS A 71 11.62 -5.80 10.15
CA LYS A 71 12.69 -6.21 9.25
C LYS A 71 12.28 -6.06 7.78
N THR A 72 11.05 -6.43 7.46
CA THR A 72 10.50 -6.37 6.09
C THR A 72 10.15 -4.93 5.68
N LEU A 73 9.72 -4.12 6.66
CA LEU A 73 9.24 -2.76 6.45
C LEU A 73 10.11 -1.76 7.23
N PRO A 74 11.32 -1.47 6.76
CA PRO A 74 12.10 -0.39 7.35
C PRO A 74 11.33 0.92 7.24
N ARG A 75 11.65 1.88 8.10
CA ARG A 75 10.99 3.18 8.10
C ARG A 75 11.01 3.82 6.71
N ARG A 76 9.87 4.34 6.26
CA ARG A 76 9.63 4.92 4.93
C ARG A 76 9.60 3.90 3.79
N GLN A 77 9.52 2.61 4.09
CA GLN A 77 9.27 1.61 3.06
C GLN A 77 7.96 1.94 2.35
N ARG A 78 8.01 2.04 1.03
CA ARG A 78 6.83 2.28 0.21
C ARG A 78 5.99 1.02 0.12
N VAL A 79 4.69 1.18 0.25
CA VAL A 79 3.73 0.09 0.24
C VAL A 79 2.54 0.41 -0.64
N ASN A 80 1.94 -0.63 -1.20
CA ASN A 80 0.63 -0.56 -1.81
C ASN A 80 -0.41 -0.98 -0.79
N LEU A 81 -1.45 -0.18 -0.66
CA LEU A 81 -2.60 -0.48 0.19
C LEU A 81 -3.78 -0.87 -0.67
N MET A 82 -4.43 -1.97 -0.32
CA MET A 82 -5.70 -2.38 -0.90
C MET A 82 -6.76 -2.35 0.21
N PRO A 83 -7.47 -1.24 0.38
CA PRO A 83 -8.50 -1.13 1.41
C PRO A 83 -9.63 -2.12 1.16
N ILE A 84 -10.07 -2.80 2.22
CA ILE A 84 -11.23 -3.69 2.16
C ILE A 84 -12.35 -3.26 3.10
N GLY A 85 -12.10 -2.30 3.97
CA GLY A 85 -13.10 -1.79 4.89
C GLY A 85 -12.50 -0.97 6.01
N SER A 86 -13.29 -0.70 7.02
CA SER A 86 -12.86 -0.07 8.26
C SER A 86 -13.47 -0.79 9.43
N GLU A 87 -12.73 -0.84 10.52
CA GLU A 87 -13.14 -1.49 11.74
C GLU A 87 -12.67 -0.64 12.93
N GLU A 88 -13.59 -0.25 13.79
CA GLU A 88 -13.29 0.57 14.98
C GLU A 88 -12.50 1.85 14.67
N GLY A 89 -12.80 2.48 13.52
CA GLY A 89 -12.09 3.70 13.09
C GLY A 89 -10.74 3.46 12.45
N LEU A 90 -10.29 2.24 12.33
CA LEU A 90 -9.05 1.86 11.65
C LEU A 90 -9.33 1.43 10.22
N LEU A 91 -8.45 1.81 9.31
CA LEU A 91 -8.50 1.30 7.95
C LEU A 91 -8.06 -0.17 7.94
N LEU A 92 -8.89 -1.02 7.38
CA LEU A 92 -8.59 -2.42 7.18
C LEU A 92 -8.13 -2.61 5.73
N ALA A 93 -6.89 -3.03 5.52
CA ALA A 93 -6.32 -3.13 4.19
C ALA A 93 -5.33 -4.29 4.06
N ARG A 94 -5.22 -4.80 2.86
CA ARG A 94 -4.09 -5.64 2.48
C ARG A 94 -2.92 -4.73 2.14
N VAL A 95 -1.75 -5.05 2.65
CA VAL A 95 -0.54 -4.23 2.50
C VAL A 95 0.55 -5.06 1.84
N ARG A 96 1.14 -4.51 0.80
CA ARG A 96 2.25 -5.13 0.09
C ARG A 96 3.38 -4.12 -0.07
N ALA A 97 4.60 -4.50 0.29
CA ALA A 97 5.77 -3.69 -0.01
C ALA A 97 5.97 -3.61 -1.53
N LEU A 98 6.38 -2.44 -2.05
CA LEU A 98 6.53 -2.24 -3.51
C LEU A 98 7.58 -3.16 -4.13
N ASP A 99 8.58 -3.57 -3.35
CA ASP A 99 9.66 -4.46 -3.78
C ASP A 99 9.35 -5.95 -3.55
N SER A 100 8.12 -6.29 -3.16
CA SER A 100 7.69 -7.65 -2.85
C SER A 100 6.50 -8.06 -3.69
N ASP A 101 6.42 -9.34 -4.04
CA ASP A 101 5.30 -9.93 -4.78
C ASP A 101 4.17 -10.39 -3.86
N SER A 102 4.46 -10.58 -2.58
CA SER A 102 3.50 -11.07 -1.59
C SER A 102 3.04 -9.96 -0.65
N ASP A 103 1.80 -10.02 -0.20
CA ASP A 103 1.33 -9.13 0.84
C ASP A 103 1.82 -9.57 2.24
N LEU A 104 1.73 -8.66 3.21
CA LEU A 104 2.22 -8.92 4.57
C LEU A 104 1.45 -10.02 5.28
N THR A 105 0.15 -10.14 5.04
CA THR A 105 -0.66 -11.22 5.62
C THR A 105 -0.16 -12.57 5.14
N THR A 106 0.09 -12.72 3.84
CA THR A 106 0.66 -13.94 3.27
C THR A 106 2.04 -14.25 3.88
N LEU A 107 2.88 -13.22 4.03
CA LEU A 107 4.20 -13.40 4.64
C LEU A 107 4.11 -13.91 6.08
N LEU A 108 3.22 -13.34 6.88
CA LEU A 108 3.01 -13.79 8.26
C LEU A 108 2.48 -15.23 8.34
N VAL A 109 1.59 -15.59 7.44
CA VAL A 109 1.04 -16.96 7.37
C VAL A 109 2.11 -17.96 6.94
N GLU A 110 2.93 -17.62 5.97
CA GLU A 110 4.05 -18.48 5.52
C GLU A 110 5.08 -18.72 6.62
N GLN A 111 5.30 -17.72 7.48
CA GLN A 111 6.20 -17.84 8.62
C GLN A 111 5.54 -18.45 9.85
N GLN A 112 4.31 -18.92 9.72
CA GLN A 112 3.54 -19.55 10.81
C GLN A 112 3.27 -18.63 12.01
N LEU A 113 3.23 -17.32 11.77
CA LEU A 113 2.99 -16.31 12.81
C LEU A 113 1.52 -15.87 12.84
N ALA A 114 0.79 -16.14 11.77
CA ALA A 114 -0.61 -15.78 11.65
C ALA A 114 -1.39 -16.85 10.89
N THR A 115 -2.70 -16.79 11.01
CA THR A 115 -3.63 -17.56 10.20
C THR A 115 -4.52 -16.61 9.42
N ILE A 116 -5.12 -17.09 8.34
CA ILE A 116 -6.08 -16.30 7.57
C ILE A 116 -7.41 -16.34 8.30
N SER A 117 -7.96 -15.14 8.55
CA SER A 117 -9.25 -15.02 9.20
C SER A 117 -10.35 -15.74 8.42
N SER A 118 -11.21 -16.46 9.12
CA SER A 118 -12.36 -17.16 8.54
C SER A 118 -13.29 -16.24 7.74
N THR A 119 -13.40 -14.98 8.15
CA THR A 119 -14.19 -13.97 7.44
C THR A 119 -13.67 -13.71 6.03
N CYS A 120 -12.36 -13.77 5.85
CA CYS A 120 -11.74 -13.56 4.54
C CYS A 120 -11.85 -14.79 3.65
N ILE A 121 -11.77 -15.99 4.21
CA ILE A 121 -11.90 -17.24 3.46
C ILE A 121 -13.29 -17.32 2.81
N ASN A 122 -14.32 -16.88 3.52
CA ASN A 122 -15.68 -16.89 3.02
C ASN A 122 -15.95 -15.87 1.90
N LYS A 123 -15.19 -14.79 1.85
CA LYS A 123 -15.32 -13.76 0.80
C LYS A 123 -14.57 -14.09 -0.50
N THR A 124 -13.61 -14.98 -0.45
CA THR A 124 -12.78 -15.34 -1.61
C THR A 124 -13.33 -16.53 -2.40
N LYS A 125 -14.46 -17.07 -2.01
CA LYS A 125 -15.08 -18.15 -2.76
C LYS A 125 -15.82 -17.55 -3.96
N PRO A 126 -15.33 -17.73 -5.20
CA PRO A 126 -16.06 -17.27 -6.38
C PRO A 126 -17.36 -18.06 -6.49
N THR A 127 -18.45 -17.36 -6.47
CA THR A 127 -19.74 -17.92 -6.85
C THR A 127 -19.88 -17.87 -8.35
#